data_0b9d435ae2667c3c02856f468676971e
#
_entry.id   0b9d435ae2667c3c02856f468676971e
#
_cell.length_a   1.000
_cell.length_b   1.000
_cell.length_c   1.000
_cell.angle_alpha   90.00
_cell.angle_beta   90.00
_cell.angle_gamma   90.00
#
_symmetry.space_group_name_H-M   'P 1'
#
loop_
_entity.id
_entity.type
_entity.pdbx_description
1 polymer ?
#
loop_
_entity_poly.entity_id
_entity_poly.type
_entity_poly.pdbx_seq_one_letter_code
_entity_poly.pdbx_strand_id
1 'polypeptide(L)'
;MSGDAQLPETFDDLPDKRRYWPAPAGSEEEGLGMLRILTPEIVAEAARTQIQTGERVCLNWDIENLNPPGFGRKPFEHRIKWVAEGVAFDDEYHFNPQQTSQWDGFRHHANKDGVFYGGTTAEEIKDTQSPRIGIGYWAKKGIAGRGVLIDYVSYAQKKGIPLNALSRQMISLDEVQEIARDCNITFQKGDIFFLRVGLPGTWAAMSAEERKAYSEQPMPHHAGIEQSERVLRFMWDNHFAAVASDAVSFEVFPAINEEFDLHHHLLAGWGV
;
A
#
# COMPACT_ATOMS: atom_id res chain seq x y z
N MET A 1 -20.45 -15.39 18.61
CA MET A 1 -19.82 -14.34 19.43
C MET A 1 -18.35 -14.34 19.06
N SER A 2 -17.98 -13.58 18.03
CA SER A 2 -16.59 -13.34 17.69
C SER A 2 -16.01 -12.47 18.80
N GLY A 3 -15.13 -13.05 19.62
CA GLY A 3 -14.38 -12.26 20.57
C GLY A 3 -13.48 -11.32 19.79
N ASP A 4 -13.79 -10.04 19.75
CA ASP A 4 -12.85 -9.00 19.40
C ASP A 4 -11.66 -9.13 20.34
N ALA A 5 -10.63 -9.86 19.91
CA ALA A 5 -9.35 -9.81 20.59
C ALA A 5 -8.91 -8.34 20.47
N GLN A 6 -9.00 -7.63 21.58
CA GLN A 6 -8.62 -6.22 21.64
C GLN A 6 -7.19 -6.10 21.15
N LEU A 7 -6.97 -5.26 20.10
CA LEU A 7 -5.63 -4.99 19.61
C LEU A 7 -4.75 -4.48 20.75
N PRO A 8 -3.46 -4.88 20.83
CA PRO A 8 -2.48 -4.19 21.66
C PRO A 8 -2.55 -2.69 21.43
N GLU A 9 -2.69 -1.92 22.50
CA GLU A 9 -2.98 -0.49 22.42
C GLU A 9 -1.79 0.28 21.82
N THR A 10 -0.59 -0.12 22.22
CA THR A 10 0.64 0.50 21.73
C THR A 10 1.59 -0.52 21.12
N PHE A 11 2.55 -0.05 20.37
CA PHE A 11 3.64 -0.88 19.83
C PHE A 11 4.38 -1.63 20.95
N ASP A 12 4.53 -1.01 22.14
CA ASP A 12 5.20 -1.63 23.27
C ASP A 12 4.42 -2.82 23.86
N ASP A 13 3.10 -2.83 23.71
CA ASP A 13 2.23 -3.92 24.17
C ASP A 13 2.24 -5.14 23.24
N LEU A 14 2.84 -5.02 22.05
CA LEU A 14 2.98 -6.15 21.13
C LEU A 14 3.82 -7.27 21.77
N PRO A 15 3.32 -8.51 21.82
CA PRO A 15 4.09 -9.64 22.35
C PRO A 15 5.32 -9.98 21.50
N ASP A 16 5.23 -9.72 20.19
CA ASP A 16 6.33 -9.78 19.24
C ASP A 16 6.24 -8.56 18.31
N LYS A 17 7.26 -7.70 18.32
CA LYS A 17 7.29 -6.46 17.51
C LYS A 17 7.28 -6.72 16.01
N ARG A 18 7.72 -7.93 15.60
CA ARG A 18 7.84 -8.31 14.20
C ARG A 18 6.58 -8.94 13.63
N ARG A 19 5.65 -9.41 14.48
CA ARG A 19 4.44 -10.10 14.04
C ARG A 19 3.29 -10.02 15.04
N TYR A 20 2.10 -9.93 14.50
CA TYR A 20 0.86 -10.00 15.26
C TYR A 20 -0.19 -10.76 14.43
N TRP A 21 -0.40 -12.04 14.74
CA TRP A 21 -1.29 -12.95 14.03
C TRP A 21 -2.37 -13.50 14.98
N PRO A 22 -3.36 -12.68 15.33
CA PRO A 22 -4.34 -13.05 16.35
C PRO A 22 -5.44 -13.99 15.85
N ALA A 23 -5.67 -14.04 14.54
CA ALA A 23 -6.76 -14.77 13.93
C ALA A 23 -6.39 -16.23 13.67
N PRO A 24 -7.36 -17.17 13.74
CA PRO A 24 -7.14 -18.56 13.37
C PRO A 24 -6.73 -18.72 11.91
N ALA A 25 -5.80 -19.65 11.64
CA ALA A 25 -5.33 -19.92 10.29
C ALA A 25 -6.48 -20.29 9.34
N GLY A 26 -6.52 -19.67 8.17
CA GLY A 26 -7.55 -19.86 7.13
C GLY A 26 -8.89 -19.18 7.41
N SER A 27 -9.02 -18.43 8.52
CA SER A 27 -10.24 -17.69 8.83
C SER A 27 -10.42 -16.44 7.96
N GLU A 28 -11.62 -15.88 7.92
CA GLU A 28 -11.90 -14.60 7.28
C GLU A 28 -11.13 -13.46 7.96
N GLU A 29 -11.04 -13.49 9.30
CA GLU A 29 -10.32 -12.51 10.09
C GLU A 29 -8.81 -12.51 9.77
N GLU A 30 -8.19 -13.69 9.56
CA GLU A 30 -6.82 -13.78 9.07
C GLU A 30 -6.71 -13.14 7.68
N GLY A 31 -7.61 -13.48 6.77
CA GLY A 31 -7.60 -12.96 5.41
C GLY A 31 -7.81 -11.45 5.32
N LEU A 32 -8.51 -10.85 6.28
CA LEU A 32 -8.75 -9.40 6.36
C LEU A 32 -7.56 -8.63 6.98
N GLY A 33 -6.77 -9.28 7.84
CA GLY A 33 -5.71 -8.56 8.54
C GLY A 33 -6.23 -7.35 9.33
N MET A 34 -5.54 -6.21 9.24
CA MET A 34 -5.95 -4.96 9.91
C MET A 34 -7.20 -4.32 9.31
N LEU A 35 -7.60 -4.67 8.08
CA LEU A 35 -8.87 -4.20 7.52
C LEU A 35 -10.10 -4.63 8.35
N ARG A 36 -9.96 -5.66 9.23
CA ARG A 36 -11.05 -6.06 10.16
C ARG A 36 -11.46 -4.97 11.14
N ILE A 37 -10.57 -3.98 11.41
CA ILE A 37 -10.90 -2.86 12.28
C ILE A 37 -11.86 -1.85 11.65
N LEU A 38 -12.07 -1.91 10.35
CA LEU A 38 -13.09 -1.13 9.64
C LEU A 38 -14.48 -1.72 9.92
N THR A 39 -14.92 -1.57 11.17
CA THR A 39 -16.27 -2.01 11.58
C THR A 39 -17.35 -1.16 10.93
N PRO A 40 -18.62 -1.64 10.86
CA PRO A 40 -19.73 -0.83 10.36
C PRO A 40 -19.86 0.54 11.03
N GLU A 41 -19.55 0.63 12.33
CA GLU A 41 -19.60 1.87 13.11
C GLU A 41 -18.52 2.86 12.64
N ILE A 42 -17.27 2.41 12.46
CA ILE A 42 -16.16 3.24 11.96
C ILE A 42 -16.46 3.72 10.54
N VAL A 43 -16.97 2.85 9.67
CA VAL A 43 -17.34 3.20 8.30
C VAL A 43 -18.49 4.20 8.26
N ALA A 44 -19.53 3.99 9.07
CA ALA A 44 -20.67 4.91 9.17
C ALA A 44 -20.25 6.29 9.71
N GLU A 45 -19.37 6.32 10.71
CA GLU A 45 -18.81 7.57 11.26
C GLU A 45 -17.98 8.30 10.19
N ALA A 46 -17.11 7.61 9.46
CA ALA A 46 -16.33 8.18 8.37
C ALA A 46 -17.25 8.78 7.29
N ALA A 47 -18.28 8.05 6.85
CA ALA A 47 -19.24 8.54 5.88
C ALA A 47 -19.98 9.80 6.36
N ARG A 48 -20.42 9.80 7.62
CA ARG A 48 -21.17 10.91 8.21
C ARG A 48 -20.32 12.18 8.39
N THR A 49 -19.05 12.03 8.72
CA THR A 49 -18.17 13.15 9.08
C THR A 49 -17.28 13.62 7.94
N GLN A 50 -16.94 12.77 6.97
CA GLN A 50 -15.99 13.12 5.93
C GLN A 50 -16.64 13.48 4.58
N ILE A 51 -17.84 12.99 4.28
CA ILE A 51 -18.52 13.36 3.03
C ILE A 51 -19.23 14.71 3.23
N GLN A 52 -18.48 15.81 3.03
CA GLN A 52 -18.97 17.17 3.27
C GLN A 52 -19.41 17.87 1.99
N THR A 53 -18.63 17.77 0.91
CA THR A 53 -18.87 18.48 -0.35
C THR A 53 -19.52 17.60 -1.41
N GLY A 54 -19.39 16.29 -1.29
CA GLY A 54 -19.78 15.33 -2.34
C GLY A 54 -18.80 15.28 -3.53
N GLU A 55 -17.71 16.04 -3.49
CA GLU A 55 -16.65 15.95 -4.49
C GLU A 55 -15.97 14.57 -4.45
N ARG A 56 -15.65 14.07 -5.63
CA ARG A 56 -15.01 12.76 -5.79
C ARG A 56 -13.73 12.93 -6.61
N VAL A 57 -12.64 12.35 -6.10
CA VAL A 57 -11.34 12.30 -6.77
C VAL A 57 -10.95 10.85 -6.97
N CYS A 58 -10.71 10.45 -8.20
CA CYS A 58 -10.18 9.12 -8.51
C CYS A 58 -8.68 9.12 -8.22
N LEU A 59 -8.24 8.16 -7.42
CA LEU A 59 -6.82 7.99 -7.08
C LEU A 59 -6.15 6.88 -7.91
N ASN A 60 -6.89 6.19 -8.77
CA ASN A 60 -6.30 5.21 -9.66
C ASN A 60 -5.46 5.90 -10.73
N TRP A 61 -4.31 5.31 -11.03
CA TRP A 61 -3.53 5.66 -12.19
C TRP A 61 -3.86 4.69 -13.32
N ASP A 62 -3.81 5.15 -14.57
CA ASP A 62 -4.13 4.30 -15.72
C ASP A 62 -3.19 3.10 -15.75
N ILE A 63 -3.76 1.93 -16.05
CA ILE A 63 -3.07 0.64 -15.95
C ILE A 63 -1.82 0.53 -16.85
N GLU A 64 -1.76 1.34 -17.92
CA GLU A 64 -0.66 1.35 -18.90
C GLU A 64 0.40 2.42 -18.62
N ASN A 65 0.20 3.31 -17.65
CA ASN A 65 1.06 4.48 -17.48
C ASN A 65 2.50 4.13 -17.07
N LEU A 66 2.70 3.14 -16.18
CA LEU A 66 4.04 2.70 -15.80
C LEU A 66 4.59 1.70 -16.82
N ASN A 67 4.93 2.20 -18.00
CA ASN A 67 5.40 1.40 -19.12
C ASN A 67 6.63 2.02 -19.77
N PRO A 68 7.77 1.30 -19.89
CA PRO A 68 7.99 -0.07 -19.42
C PRO A 68 8.13 -0.17 -17.89
N PRO A 69 7.63 -1.26 -17.26
CA PRO A 69 7.72 -1.45 -15.82
C PRO A 69 9.13 -1.84 -15.38
N GLY A 70 9.48 -1.53 -14.13
CA GLY A 70 10.72 -2.00 -13.50
C GLY A 70 10.67 -3.46 -13.07
N PHE A 71 11.77 -3.95 -12.47
CA PHE A 71 11.90 -5.29 -11.88
C PHE A 71 11.69 -6.47 -12.86
N GLY A 72 11.87 -6.27 -14.15
CA GLY A 72 11.61 -7.30 -15.15
C GLY A 72 10.16 -7.78 -15.22
N ARG A 73 9.23 -6.99 -14.72
CA ARG A 73 7.79 -7.30 -14.77
C ARG A 73 7.27 -7.28 -16.19
N LYS A 74 6.22 -8.09 -16.45
CA LYS A 74 5.61 -8.12 -17.77
C LYS A 74 4.91 -6.78 -18.06
N PRO A 75 5.17 -6.15 -19.23
CA PRO A 75 4.46 -4.97 -19.67
C PRO A 75 2.96 -5.23 -19.87
N PHE A 76 2.17 -4.16 -19.82
CA PHE A 76 0.76 -4.21 -20.14
C PHE A 76 0.55 -4.50 -21.63
N GLU A 77 -0.24 -5.54 -21.93
CA GLU A 77 -0.69 -5.85 -23.27
C GLU A 77 -2.22 -5.69 -23.33
N HIS A 78 -2.69 -4.90 -24.27
CA HIS A 78 -4.11 -4.67 -24.51
C HIS A 78 -4.45 -5.06 -25.94
N ARG A 79 -5.52 -5.84 -26.11
CA ARG A 79 -6.04 -6.23 -27.41
C ARG A 79 -7.54 -5.98 -27.43
N ILE A 80 -7.99 -5.26 -28.46
CA ILE A 80 -9.40 -5.04 -28.71
C ILE A 80 -9.82 -5.99 -29.83
N LYS A 81 -10.82 -6.81 -29.59
CA LYS A 81 -11.30 -7.83 -30.54
C LYS A 81 -12.78 -7.70 -30.81
N TRP A 82 -13.16 -7.90 -32.06
CA TRP A 82 -14.56 -8.12 -32.40
C TRP A 82 -15.07 -9.40 -31.71
N VAL A 83 -16.16 -9.28 -30.95
CA VAL A 83 -16.95 -10.42 -30.47
C VAL A 83 -18.03 -10.73 -31.48
N ALA A 84 -18.65 -9.68 -32.02
CA ALA A 84 -19.60 -9.77 -33.13
C ALA A 84 -19.24 -8.67 -34.12
N GLU A 85 -18.85 -9.04 -35.33
CA GLU A 85 -18.36 -8.09 -36.33
C GLU A 85 -19.42 -7.02 -36.64
N GLY A 86 -19.01 -5.75 -36.57
CA GLY A 86 -19.87 -4.59 -36.77
C GLY A 86 -20.81 -4.28 -35.60
N VAL A 87 -20.78 -5.03 -34.49
CA VAL A 87 -21.74 -4.90 -33.37
C VAL A 87 -21.04 -4.68 -32.03
N ALA A 88 -20.01 -5.50 -31.63
CA ALA A 88 -19.48 -5.46 -30.31
C ALA A 88 -17.99 -5.82 -30.26
N PHE A 89 -17.28 -5.12 -29.38
CA PHE A 89 -15.86 -5.40 -29.03
C PHE A 89 -15.74 -5.88 -27.60
N ASP A 90 -14.71 -6.72 -27.35
CA ASP A 90 -14.18 -7.02 -26.03
C ASP A 90 -12.72 -6.59 -25.91
N ASP A 91 -12.33 -6.29 -24.66
CA ASP A 91 -10.96 -6.01 -24.29
C ASP A 91 -10.32 -7.25 -23.65
N GLU A 92 -9.10 -7.57 -24.08
CA GLU A 92 -8.28 -8.59 -23.47
C GLU A 92 -7.03 -7.94 -22.89
N TYR A 93 -6.73 -8.22 -21.62
CA TYR A 93 -5.55 -7.70 -20.92
C TYR A 93 -4.62 -8.82 -20.49
N HIS A 94 -3.29 -8.56 -20.61
CA HIS A 94 -2.28 -9.41 -20.04
C HIS A 94 -1.20 -8.54 -19.41
N PHE A 95 -1.05 -8.58 -18.09
CA PHE A 95 -0.14 -7.72 -17.34
C PHE A 95 0.22 -8.31 -15.97
N ASN A 96 1.26 -7.73 -15.35
CA ASN A 96 1.57 -7.96 -13.94
C ASN A 96 0.90 -6.86 -13.11
N PRO A 97 0.00 -7.17 -12.15
CA PRO A 97 -0.67 -6.15 -11.32
C PRO A 97 0.29 -5.19 -10.61
N GLN A 98 1.50 -5.65 -10.28
CA GLN A 98 2.56 -4.86 -9.63
C GLN A 98 3.12 -3.72 -10.48
N GLN A 99 2.68 -3.55 -11.73
CA GLN A 99 3.11 -2.44 -12.58
C GLN A 99 2.14 -1.25 -12.60
N THR A 100 1.07 -1.28 -11.83
CA THR A 100 0.01 -0.26 -11.87
C THR A 100 -0.56 0.01 -10.48
N SER A 101 -1.54 0.89 -10.38
CA SER A 101 -2.34 1.05 -9.16
C SER A 101 -2.91 -0.27 -8.73
N GLN A 102 -2.59 -0.71 -7.51
CA GLN A 102 -2.92 -2.03 -7.02
C GLN A 102 -2.89 -2.06 -5.49
N TRP A 103 -3.35 -3.14 -4.92
CA TRP A 103 -3.16 -3.49 -3.53
C TRP A 103 -2.11 -4.60 -3.40
N ASP A 104 -1.09 -4.39 -2.58
CA ASP A 104 -0.22 -5.47 -2.16
C ASP A 104 -0.96 -6.36 -1.17
N GLY A 105 -1.24 -7.59 -1.61
CA GLY A 105 -1.82 -8.59 -0.74
C GLY A 105 -0.76 -9.25 0.14
N PHE A 106 -1.19 -9.91 1.21
CA PHE A 106 -0.29 -10.60 2.17
C PHE A 106 0.54 -11.73 1.56
N ARG A 107 0.23 -12.14 0.32
CA ARG A 107 1.02 -13.10 -0.46
C ARG A 107 2.19 -12.46 -1.19
N HIS A 108 2.29 -11.12 -1.20
CA HIS A 108 3.29 -10.44 -1.99
C HIS A 108 4.68 -10.54 -1.38
N HIS A 109 4.80 -10.34 -0.08
CA HIS A 109 6.10 -10.24 0.59
C HIS A 109 6.15 -11.06 1.87
N ALA A 110 7.20 -11.90 2.02
CA ALA A 110 7.49 -12.64 3.24
C ALA A 110 8.32 -11.79 4.22
N ASN A 111 8.37 -12.22 5.48
CA ASN A 111 9.36 -11.71 6.43
C ASN A 111 10.76 -12.26 6.13
N LYS A 112 11.75 -11.87 6.94
CA LYS A 112 13.16 -12.31 6.79
C LYS A 112 13.36 -13.82 6.91
N ASP A 113 12.43 -14.54 7.54
CA ASP A 113 12.47 -15.99 7.69
C ASP A 113 11.79 -16.73 6.52
N GLY A 114 11.33 -16.01 5.50
CA GLY A 114 10.61 -16.57 4.34
C GLY A 114 9.16 -16.96 4.65
N VAL A 115 8.58 -16.43 5.73
CA VAL A 115 7.22 -16.73 6.17
C VAL A 115 6.30 -15.54 5.88
N PHE A 116 5.13 -15.81 5.31
CA PHE A 116 4.10 -14.81 4.99
C PHE A 116 3.14 -14.62 6.18
N TYR A 117 2.24 -13.66 6.05
CA TYR A 117 1.26 -13.35 7.09
C TYR A 117 0.53 -14.60 7.60
N GLY A 118 0.24 -14.63 8.90
CA GLY A 118 -0.42 -15.77 9.54
C GLY A 118 0.40 -17.06 9.59
N GLY A 119 1.71 -17.00 9.27
CA GLY A 119 2.56 -18.19 9.21
C GLY A 119 2.41 -18.99 7.91
N THR A 120 1.84 -18.38 6.87
CA THR A 120 1.62 -19.04 5.56
C THR A 120 2.96 -19.29 4.87
N THR A 121 3.11 -20.46 4.26
CA THR A 121 4.34 -20.88 3.56
C THR A 121 4.31 -20.54 2.08
N ALA A 122 5.49 -20.58 1.42
CA ALA A 122 5.60 -20.39 -0.03
C ALA A 122 4.85 -21.47 -0.82
N GLU A 123 4.78 -22.69 -0.30
CA GLU A 123 4.04 -23.80 -0.92
C GLU A 123 2.54 -23.53 -0.91
N GLU A 124 1.99 -23.02 0.22
CA GLU A 124 0.59 -22.63 0.31
C GLU A 124 0.27 -21.43 -0.60
N ILE A 125 1.21 -20.49 -0.79
CA ILE A 125 1.04 -19.36 -1.72
C ILE A 125 0.96 -19.83 -3.18
N LYS A 126 1.77 -20.83 -3.57
CA LYS A 126 1.79 -21.39 -4.93
C LYS A 126 0.55 -22.20 -5.26
N ASP A 127 -0.17 -22.68 -4.25
CA ASP A 127 -1.45 -23.34 -4.46
C ASP A 127 -2.52 -22.34 -4.89
N THR A 128 -2.83 -22.32 -6.19
CA THR A 128 -3.82 -21.43 -6.76
C THR A 128 -5.26 -21.74 -6.33
N GLN A 129 -5.50 -22.89 -5.71
CA GLN A 129 -6.81 -23.28 -5.17
C GLN A 129 -6.99 -22.83 -3.71
N SER A 130 -5.92 -22.57 -3.00
CA SER A 130 -6.00 -22.07 -1.63
C SER A 130 -6.46 -20.61 -1.61
N PRO A 131 -7.53 -20.26 -0.86
CA PRO A 131 -7.93 -18.85 -0.68
C PRO A 131 -7.13 -18.16 0.45
N ARG A 132 -6.37 -18.90 1.27
CA ARG A 132 -5.74 -18.42 2.50
C ARG A 132 -4.92 -17.15 2.25
N ILE A 133 -5.15 -16.09 3.02
CA ILE A 133 -4.54 -14.75 2.90
C ILE A 133 -4.55 -14.14 1.49
N GLY A 134 -5.45 -14.62 0.63
CA GLY A 134 -5.64 -14.03 -0.70
C GLY A 134 -6.50 -12.77 -0.64
N ILE A 135 -6.31 -11.87 -1.60
CA ILE A 135 -7.06 -10.59 -1.71
C ILE A 135 -8.59 -10.78 -1.88
N GLY A 136 -9.05 -12.00 -2.17
CA GLY A 136 -10.47 -12.32 -2.30
C GLY A 136 -11.29 -12.00 -1.05
N TYR A 137 -10.70 -12.07 0.15
CA TYR A 137 -11.35 -11.66 1.40
C TYR A 137 -11.67 -10.17 1.40
N TRP A 138 -10.73 -9.33 0.92
CA TRP A 138 -10.90 -7.89 0.81
C TRP A 138 -11.95 -7.52 -0.23
N ALA A 139 -11.89 -8.17 -1.38
CA ALA A 139 -12.88 -7.95 -2.44
C ALA A 139 -14.31 -8.31 -2.01
N LYS A 140 -14.46 -9.39 -1.22
CA LYS A 140 -15.76 -9.82 -0.68
C LYS A 140 -16.28 -8.88 0.41
N LYS A 141 -15.41 -8.41 1.29
CA LYS A 141 -15.77 -7.50 2.40
C LYS A 141 -16.07 -6.08 1.88
N GLY A 142 -15.29 -5.63 0.90
CA GLY A 142 -15.19 -4.23 0.52
C GLY A 142 -14.33 -3.43 1.50
N ILE A 143 -13.71 -2.37 1.01
CA ILE A 143 -12.89 -1.47 1.83
C ILE A 143 -13.52 -0.09 1.78
N ALA A 144 -13.90 0.43 2.93
CA ALA A 144 -14.38 1.79 3.10
C ALA A 144 -13.92 2.33 4.45
N GLY A 145 -13.46 3.57 4.47
CA GLY A 145 -12.93 4.19 5.68
C GLY A 145 -12.55 5.64 5.46
N ARG A 146 -11.98 6.29 6.47
CA ARG A 146 -11.43 7.63 6.36
C ARG A 146 -10.02 7.55 5.76
N GLY A 147 -9.78 8.26 4.65
CA GLY A 147 -8.44 8.47 4.11
C GLY A 147 -7.79 9.72 4.73
N VAL A 148 -6.52 9.63 5.10
CA VAL A 148 -5.72 10.75 5.60
C VAL A 148 -4.53 10.95 4.68
N LEU A 149 -4.47 12.13 4.03
CA LEU A 149 -3.43 12.45 3.06
C LEU A 149 -2.31 13.27 3.68
N ILE A 150 -1.10 12.75 3.61
CA ILE A 150 0.16 13.48 3.83
C ILE A 150 0.73 13.85 2.47
N ASP A 151 0.56 15.13 2.08
CA ASP A 151 1.03 15.65 0.81
C ASP A 151 2.48 16.14 0.91
N TYR A 152 3.42 15.21 0.76
CA TYR A 152 4.84 15.55 0.79
C TYR A 152 5.27 16.39 -0.42
N VAL A 153 4.60 16.25 -1.57
CA VAL A 153 4.91 17.04 -2.77
C VAL A 153 4.72 18.53 -2.51
N SER A 154 3.56 18.91 -1.97
CA SER A 154 3.26 20.30 -1.63
C SER A 154 4.16 20.83 -0.52
N TYR A 155 4.48 19.99 0.47
CA TYR A 155 5.41 20.35 1.55
C TYR A 155 6.82 20.62 1.01
N ALA A 156 7.38 19.71 0.20
CA ALA A 156 8.71 19.86 -0.40
C ALA A 156 8.78 21.12 -1.27
N GLN A 157 7.75 21.38 -2.06
CA GLN A 157 7.67 22.60 -2.87
C GLN A 157 7.68 23.87 -2.00
N LYS A 158 6.87 23.91 -0.91
CA LYS A 158 6.82 25.03 0.03
C LYS A 158 8.15 25.27 0.75
N LYS A 159 8.88 24.20 1.05
CA LYS A 159 10.20 24.25 1.74
C LYS A 159 11.39 24.42 0.78
N GLY A 160 11.18 24.38 -0.53
CA GLY A 160 12.27 24.39 -1.51
C GLY A 160 13.13 23.14 -1.48
N ILE A 161 12.61 22.01 -1.07
CA ILE A 161 13.28 20.72 -1.06
C ILE A 161 13.18 20.09 -2.46
N PRO A 162 14.29 19.79 -3.14
CA PRO A 162 14.25 19.04 -4.39
C PRO A 162 13.61 17.67 -4.17
N LEU A 163 12.63 17.31 -4.98
CA LEU A 163 11.93 16.03 -4.91
C LEU A 163 12.01 15.30 -6.23
N ASN A 164 12.47 14.05 -6.18
CA ASN A 164 12.41 13.11 -7.28
C ASN A 164 11.92 11.76 -6.76
N ALA A 165 10.70 11.38 -7.13
CA ALA A 165 10.07 10.12 -6.68
C ALA A 165 10.85 8.86 -7.12
N LEU A 166 11.69 8.95 -8.15
CA LEU A 166 12.57 7.88 -8.65
C LEU A 166 14.01 8.04 -8.14
N SER A 167 14.19 8.60 -6.95
CA SER A 167 15.47 8.65 -6.25
C SER A 167 15.35 7.93 -4.90
N ARG A 168 16.48 7.59 -4.26
CA ARG A 168 16.50 7.02 -2.92
C ARG A 168 16.33 8.10 -1.84
N GLN A 169 15.33 8.98 -2.02
CA GLN A 169 15.02 10.05 -1.08
C GLN A 169 14.15 9.54 0.06
N MET A 170 14.68 9.66 1.26
CA MET A 170 13.96 9.28 2.48
C MET A 170 13.10 10.45 2.97
N ILE A 171 11.85 10.17 3.26
CA ILE A 171 10.91 11.09 3.92
C ILE A 171 10.87 10.72 5.39
N SER A 172 11.31 11.63 6.25
CA SER A 172 11.40 11.36 7.69
C SER A 172 10.02 11.42 8.37
N LEU A 173 9.87 10.69 9.47
CA LEU A 173 8.68 10.77 10.30
C LEU A 173 8.45 12.20 10.84
N ASP A 174 9.52 12.94 11.11
CA ASP A 174 9.41 14.33 11.58
C ASP A 174 8.74 15.23 10.54
N GLU A 175 9.08 15.06 9.24
CA GLU A 175 8.42 15.77 8.14
C GLU A 175 6.95 15.34 7.99
N VAL A 176 6.63 14.06 8.09
CA VAL A 176 5.24 13.54 8.10
C VAL A 176 4.44 14.19 9.22
N GLN A 177 5.00 14.24 10.42
CA GLN A 177 4.35 14.86 11.59
C GLN A 177 4.25 16.39 11.48
N GLU A 178 5.22 17.05 10.84
CA GLU A 178 5.16 18.49 10.55
C GLU A 178 4.00 18.78 9.58
N ILE A 179 3.87 18.01 8.50
CA ILE A 179 2.75 18.14 7.55
C ILE A 179 1.42 17.93 8.28
N ALA A 180 1.32 16.90 9.12
CA ALA A 180 0.10 16.63 9.87
C ALA A 180 -0.29 17.81 10.78
N ARG A 181 0.67 18.40 11.49
CA ARG A 181 0.44 19.60 12.32
C ARG A 181 0.03 20.81 11.48
N ASP A 182 0.74 21.10 10.39
CA ASP A 182 0.49 22.24 9.51
C ASP A 182 -0.90 22.17 8.87
N CYS A 183 -1.39 20.95 8.61
CA CYS A 183 -2.69 20.67 8.00
C CYS A 183 -3.81 20.37 9.03
N ASN A 184 -3.54 20.48 10.33
CA ASN A 184 -4.47 20.16 11.43
C ASN A 184 -5.03 18.73 11.32
N ILE A 185 -4.20 17.78 10.90
CA ILE A 185 -4.56 16.37 10.77
C ILE A 185 -4.43 15.71 12.15
N THR A 186 -5.51 15.05 12.59
CA THR A 186 -5.52 14.15 13.74
C THR A 186 -5.79 12.74 13.23
N PHE A 187 -4.87 11.83 13.46
CA PHE A 187 -5.02 10.43 13.10
C PHE A 187 -6.03 9.73 14.01
N GLN A 188 -6.76 8.77 13.45
CA GLN A 188 -7.78 8.00 14.16
C GLN A 188 -7.62 6.50 13.84
N LYS A 189 -8.01 5.67 14.77
CA LYS A 189 -8.07 4.21 14.56
C LYS A 189 -8.93 3.88 13.34
N GLY A 190 -8.38 3.08 12.44
CA GLY A 190 -9.05 2.70 11.19
C GLY A 190 -8.80 3.64 10.02
N ASP A 191 -7.97 4.68 10.18
CA ASP A 191 -7.58 5.50 9.04
C ASP A 191 -6.83 4.68 7.99
N ILE A 192 -7.02 5.05 6.73
CA ILE A 192 -6.17 4.64 5.62
C ILE A 192 -5.17 5.78 5.40
N PHE A 193 -3.90 5.50 5.66
CA PHE A 193 -2.83 6.49 5.57
C PHE A 193 -2.32 6.61 4.13
N PHE A 194 -2.39 7.80 3.54
CA PHE A 194 -1.90 8.09 2.20
C PHE A 194 -0.69 9.02 2.27
N LEU A 195 0.43 8.60 1.64
CA LEU A 195 1.63 9.41 1.46
C LEU A 195 1.79 9.76 -0.02
N ARG A 196 1.63 11.05 -0.37
CA ARG A 196 1.86 11.54 -1.72
C ARG A 196 3.31 11.90 -1.93
N VAL A 197 3.99 11.16 -2.79
CA VAL A 197 5.42 11.31 -3.14
C VAL A 197 5.62 11.91 -4.54
N GLY A 198 4.61 11.79 -5.42
CA GLY A 198 4.59 12.44 -6.73
C GLY A 198 5.19 11.65 -7.88
N LEU A 199 5.17 10.30 -7.82
CA LEU A 199 5.63 9.48 -8.95
C LEU A 199 4.89 9.78 -10.26
N PRO A 200 3.55 9.94 -10.30
CA PRO A 200 2.86 10.22 -11.55
C PRO A 200 3.40 11.47 -12.27
N GLY A 201 3.66 12.54 -11.52
CA GLY A 201 4.25 13.77 -12.07
C GLY A 201 5.70 13.58 -12.52
N THR A 202 6.52 12.89 -11.73
CA THR A 202 7.91 12.56 -12.10
C THR A 202 7.94 11.73 -13.39
N TRP A 203 7.11 10.68 -13.46
CA TRP A 203 7.02 9.79 -14.62
C TRP A 203 6.55 10.51 -15.89
N ALA A 204 5.55 11.37 -15.77
CA ALA A 204 5.02 12.14 -16.90
C ALA A 204 6.06 13.10 -17.50
N ALA A 205 6.97 13.60 -16.67
CA ALA A 205 8.05 14.50 -17.12
C ALA A 205 9.23 13.79 -17.80
N MET A 206 9.34 12.44 -17.67
CA MET A 206 10.43 11.66 -18.25
C MET A 206 10.25 11.45 -19.75
N SER A 207 11.37 11.47 -20.50
CA SER A 207 11.44 11.00 -21.88
C SER A 207 11.27 9.47 -21.97
N ALA A 208 11.03 8.96 -23.19
CA ALA A 208 10.95 7.53 -23.43
C ALA A 208 12.27 6.81 -23.10
N GLU A 209 13.41 7.46 -23.39
CA GLU A 209 14.75 6.94 -23.10
C GLU A 209 14.99 6.84 -21.60
N GLU A 210 14.57 7.84 -20.81
CA GLU A 210 14.69 7.84 -19.35
C GLU A 210 13.81 6.75 -18.72
N ARG A 211 12.57 6.59 -19.18
CA ARG A 211 11.66 5.51 -18.73
C ARG A 211 12.25 4.13 -19.04
N LYS A 212 12.82 3.95 -20.23
CA LYS A 212 13.51 2.74 -20.60
C LYS A 212 14.72 2.48 -19.69
N ALA A 213 15.57 3.48 -19.47
CA ALA A 213 16.72 3.36 -18.58
C ALA A 213 16.32 3.01 -17.14
N TYR A 214 15.19 3.54 -16.64
CA TYR A 214 14.62 3.16 -15.35
C TYR A 214 14.23 1.66 -15.34
N SER A 215 13.53 1.19 -16.36
CA SER A 215 13.03 -0.19 -16.41
C SER A 215 14.14 -1.24 -16.50
N GLU A 216 15.29 -0.87 -17.04
CA GLU A 216 16.47 -1.72 -17.20
C GLU A 216 17.34 -1.78 -15.93
N GLN A 217 17.04 -0.98 -14.89
CA GLN A 217 17.76 -1.04 -13.63
C GLN A 217 17.45 -2.34 -12.89
N PRO A 218 18.47 -3.09 -12.45
CA PRO A 218 18.24 -4.31 -11.63
C PRO A 218 17.54 -3.99 -10.30
N MET A 219 17.79 -2.81 -9.75
CA MET A 219 17.26 -2.34 -8.48
C MET A 219 16.96 -0.83 -8.60
N PRO A 220 15.79 -0.46 -9.15
CA PRO A 220 15.42 0.94 -9.30
C PRO A 220 15.20 1.59 -7.94
N HIS A 221 15.46 2.91 -7.87
CA HIS A 221 15.31 3.68 -6.65
C HIS A 221 13.92 4.30 -6.56
N HIS A 222 13.36 4.35 -5.34
CA HIS A 222 12.10 5.02 -5.05
C HIS A 222 12.21 5.85 -3.78
N ALA A 223 11.65 7.04 -3.81
CA ALA A 223 11.45 7.84 -2.61
C ALA A 223 10.27 7.27 -1.80
N GLY A 224 10.35 7.34 -0.49
CA GLY A 224 9.30 6.86 0.40
C GLY A 224 9.61 7.17 1.86
N ILE A 225 8.76 6.73 2.76
CA ILE A 225 8.95 6.96 4.20
C ILE A 225 10.19 6.25 4.73
N GLU A 226 10.81 6.78 5.78
CA GLU A 226 11.97 6.18 6.43
C GLU A 226 11.66 4.81 7.04
N GLN A 227 12.68 3.96 7.12
CA GLN A 227 12.65 2.66 7.82
C GLN A 227 13.27 2.83 9.19
N SER A 228 12.42 2.96 10.21
CA SER A 228 12.85 3.14 11.60
C SER A 228 11.83 2.56 12.58
N GLU A 229 12.27 2.23 13.80
CA GLU A 229 11.36 1.82 14.88
C GLU A 229 10.31 2.91 15.16
N ARG A 230 10.67 4.19 15.02
CA ARG A 230 9.74 5.32 15.22
C ARG A 230 8.57 5.25 14.23
N VAL A 231 8.84 4.90 12.96
CA VAL A 231 7.78 4.72 11.95
C VAL A 231 6.94 3.50 12.28
N LEU A 232 7.53 2.38 12.67
CA LEU A 232 6.76 1.20 13.09
C LEU A 232 5.84 1.52 14.28
N ARG A 233 6.34 2.22 15.28
CA ARG A 233 5.53 2.72 16.41
C ARG A 233 4.40 3.61 15.93
N PHE A 234 4.71 4.57 15.07
CA PHE A 234 3.72 5.49 14.51
C PHE A 234 2.61 4.74 13.74
N MET A 235 2.96 3.75 12.93
CA MET A 235 1.99 2.95 12.18
C MET A 235 1.10 2.12 13.11
N TRP A 236 1.70 1.46 14.10
CA TRP A 236 0.95 0.63 15.04
C TRP A 236 0.09 1.46 16.00
N ASP A 237 0.66 2.46 16.66
CA ASP A 237 -0.03 3.23 17.71
C ASP A 237 -1.23 4.01 17.18
N ASN A 238 -1.25 4.34 15.89
CA ASN A 238 -2.41 4.93 15.24
C ASN A 238 -3.42 3.90 14.71
N HIS A 239 -3.12 2.60 14.80
CA HIS A 239 -3.98 1.53 14.29
C HIS A 239 -4.50 1.81 12.87
N PHE A 240 -3.62 2.13 11.94
CA PHE A 240 -4.02 2.29 10.55
C PHE A 240 -4.56 0.98 9.98
N ALA A 241 -5.67 1.06 9.25
CA ALA A 241 -6.27 -0.10 8.60
C ALA A 241 -5.49 -0.52 7.35
N ALA A 242 -4.88 0.45 6.68
CA ALA A 242 -4.04 0.27 5.51
C ALA A 242 -3.14 1.49 5.31
N VAL A 243 -2.10 1.32 4.50
CA VAL A 243 -1.22 2.40 4.05
C VAL A 243 -1.16 2.43 2.53
N ALA A 244 -0.97 3.60 1.93
CA ALA A 244 -0.88 3.76 0.50
C ALA A 244 0.08 4.89 0.11
N SER A 245 0.65 4.81 -1.08
CA SER A 245 1.46 5.86 -1.68
C SER A 245 1.21 5.93 -3.19
N ASP A 246 1.50 7.07 -3.80
CA ASP A 246 1.60 7.23 -5.25
C ASP A 246 3.02 6.93 -5.77
N ALA A 247 3.81 6.15 -5.02
CA ALA A 247 5.14 5.64 -5.40
C ALA A 247 5.09 4.13 -5.69
N VAL A 248 6.18 3.57 -6.23
CA VAL A 248 6.29 2.12 -6.50
C VAL A 248 6.41 1.32 -5.20
N SER A 249 6.99 1.91 -4.16
CA SER A 249 7.06 1.36 -2.81
C SER A 249 6.59 2.41 -1.81
N PHE A 250 5.95 1.98 -0.71
CA PHE A 250 5.53 2.89 0.36
C PHE A 250 6.72 3.50 1.10
N GLU A 251 7.75 2.70 1.32
CA GLU A 251 9.00 3.08 1.96
C GLU A 251 10.10 3.39 0.96
N VAL A 252 11.13 4.07 1.40
CA VAL A 252 12.32 4.32 0.57
C VAL A 252 12.94 3.01 0.09
N PHE A 253 13.25 2.93 -1.21
CA PHE A 253 13.80 1.71 -1.81
C PHE A 253 15.01 2.04 -2.70
N PRO A 254 16.08 1.21 -2.71
CA PRO A 254 16.36 0.07 -1.82
C PRO A 254 16.40 0.46 -0.35
N ALA A 255 16.11 -0.49 0.54
CA ALA A 255 16.05 -0.26 1.97
C ALA A 255 17.31 0.45 2.49
N ILE A 256 17.11 1.45 3.36
CA ILE A 256 18.19 2.13 4.09
C ILE A 256 18.50 1.37 5.37
N ASN A 257 17.46 0.81 5.99
CA ASN A 257 17.58 0.00 7.19
C ASN A 257 16.68 -1.24 7.08
N GLU A 258 17.28 -2.37 6.72
CA GLU A 258 16.58 -3.64 6.54
C GLU A 258 16.01 -4.22 7.84
N GLU A 259 16.45 -3.76 9.01
CA GLU A 259 15.86 -4.20 10.28
C GLU A 259 14.42 -3.74 10.42
N PHE A 260 14.15 -2.52 9.92
CA PHE A 260 12.83 -1.87 9.99
C PHE A 260 12.14 -1.79 8.61
N ASP A 261 12.43 -2.75 7.72
CA ASP A 261 11.76 -2.87 6.43
C ASP A 261 10.24 -2.99 6.62
N LEU A 262 9.51 -2.06 5.99
CA LEU A 262 8.08 -1.95 6.23
C LEU A 262 7.28 -3.08 5.57
N HIS A 263 7.73 -3.63 4.43
CA HIS A 263 7.08 -4.81 3.84
C HIS A 263 7.10 -6.01 4.79
N HIS A 264 8.24 -6.22 5.50
CA HIS A 264 8.34 -7.29 6.49
C HIS A 264 7.38 -7.12 7.65
N HIS A 265 7.19 -5.88 8.14
CA HIS A 265 6.37 -5.59 9.30
C HIS A 265 4.88 -5.41 8.93
N LEU A 266 4.58 -4.61 7.90
CA LEU A 266 3.19 -4.30 7.54
C LEU A 266 2.52 -5.50 6.88
N LEU A 267 3.08 -6.07 5.81
CA LEU A 267 2.45 -7.18 5.10
C LEU A 267 2.57 -8.49 5.87
N ALA A 268 3.80 -9.02 6.03
CA ALA A 268 4.00 -10.33 6.65
C ALA A 268 3.81 -10.33 8.16
N GLY A 269 4.12 -9.22 8.82
CA GLY A 269 4.09 -9.11 10.28
C GLY A 269 2.71 -8.85 10.85
N TRP A 270 2.05 -7.79 10.41
CA TRP A 270 0.83 -7.26 11.06
C TRP A 270 -0.43 -7.36 10.23
N GLY A 271 -0.32 -7.54 8.91
CA GLY A 271 -1.45 -7.59 7.99
C GLY A 271 -2.12 -6.23 7.77
N VAL A 272 -1.29 -5.17 7.57
CA VAL A 272 -1.70 -3.78 7.28
C VAL A 272 -1.73 -3.53 5.78
#